data_ef665bfbe6eef6edc4307778797138f6
#
_entry.id   ef665bfbe6eef6edc4307778797138f6
#
_cell.length_a   1.000
_cell.length_b   1.000
_cell.length_c   1.000
_cell.angle_alpha   90.00
_cell.angle_beta   90.00
_cell.angle_gamma   90.00
#
_symmetry.space_group_name_H-M   'P 1'
#
loop_
_entity.id
_entity.type
_entity.pdbx_description
1 polymer ?
#
loop_
_entity_poly.entity_id
_entity_poly.type
_entity_poly.pdbx_seq_one_letter_code
_entity_poly.pdbx_strand_id
1 'polypeptide(L)'
;SALGINVDFAPVADVNSNPSNPVIGLRSYGSDPELVGSMATAAMKGMQKYNIATAAKHFPGHGDTATDSHTGLPCVDKSLDELRQCELVPFQKMIDNGVDMLMTAHIQYPQVEKETAISKKDGSEISLPATLSKTILTDLVRNEMHYDGIIVTDALNMDAISQNFGETDTCIRAIKAGVDICLMPTILRSKADMSKMDAILDGVENAVNSGEISVDRINESVKRILSLKE
;
A
#
# COMPACT_ATOMS: atom_id res chain seq x y z
N SER A 1 21.95 -10.73 5.56
CA SER A 1 22.63 -9.99 4.47
C SER A 1 24.00 -9.51 4.94
N ALA A 2 25.03 -9.58 4.08
CA ALA A 2 26.38 -9.11 4.39
C ALA A 2 26.47 -7.60 4.62
N LEU A 3 25.47 -6.84 4.16
CA LEU A 3 25.36 -5.39 4.28
C LEU A 3 24.44 -4.96 5.45
N GLY A 4 23.92 -5.90 6.24
CA GLY A 4 22.98 -5.61 7.32
C GLY A 4 21.56 -5.24 6.84
N ILE A 5 21.26 -5.32 5.54
CA ILE A 5 19.90 -5.10 4.99
C ILE A 5 19.05 -6.33 5.34
N ASN A 6 17.89 -6.11 5.94
CA ASN A 6 16.95 -7.16 6.34
C ASN A 6 15.54 -6.99 5.73
N VAL A 7 15.27 -5.85 5.09
CA VAL A 7 14.01 -5.56 4.39
C VAL A 7 14.33 -4.96 3.03
N ASP A 8 13.64 -5.41 1.97
CA ASP A 8 13.62 -4.78 0.66
C ASP A 8 12.16 -4.59 0.21
N PHE A 9 11.77 -3.37 -0.09
CA PHE A 9 10.45 -3.06 -0.66
C PHE A 9 10.42 -3.44 -2.16
N ALA A 10 10.60 -4.73 -2.41
CA ALA A 10 10.61 -5.40 -3.70
C ALA A 10 10.05 -6.83 -3.55
N PRO A 11 9.60 -7.46 -4.64
CA PRO A 11 9.62 -7.02 -6.03
C PRO A 11 8.40 -6.20 -6.45
N VAL A 12 8.47 -5.59 -7.64
CA VAL A 12 7.32 -5.03 -8.34
C VAL A 12 6.46 -6.19 -8.87
N ALA A 13 5.17 -6.17 -8.54
CA ALA A 13 4.18 -7.17 -8.98
C ALA A 13 3.12 -6.56 -9.93
N ASP A 14 3.32 -5.30 -10.33
CA ASP A 14 2.44 -4.59 -11.25
C ASP A 14 2.49 -5.24 -12.65
N VAL A 15 1.32 -5.51 -13.23
CA VAL A 15 1.19 -5.95 -14.63
C VAL A 15 1.18 -4.70 -15.52
N ASN A 16 2.14 -4.57 -16.43
CA ASN A 16 2.21 -3.41 -17.35
C ASN A 16 1.16 -3.53 -18.46
N SER A 17 -0.11 -3.47 -18.09
CA SER A 17 -1.26 -3.59 -18.99
C SER A 17 -1.45 -2.37 -19.89
N ASN A 18 -0.99 -1.18 -19.43
CA ASN A 18 -0.95 0.04 -20.23
C ASN A 18 0.46 0.31 -20.74
N PRO A 19 0.72 0.15 -22.05
CA PRO A 19 2.07 0.41 -22.63
C PRO A 19 2.55 1.86 -22.47
N SER A 20 1.62 2.80 -22.25
CA SER A 20 1.91 4.22 -22.04
C SER A 20 2.06 4.61 -20.56
N ASN A 21 2.10 3.62 -19.66
CA ASN A 21 2.25 3.87 -18.23
C ASN A 21 3.56 4.61 -17.94
N PRO A 22 3.51 5.82 -17.32
CA PRO A 22 4.70 6.64 -17.10
C PRO A 22 5.53 6.22 -15.89
N VAL A 23 4.99 5.36 -15.02
CA VAL A 23 5.55 5.06 -13.69
C VAL A 23 6.16 3.67 -13.63
N ILE A 24 5.43 2.66 -14.08
CA ILE A 24 5.83 1.25 -13.95
C ILE A 24 6.69 0.85 -15.14
N GLY A 25 6.17 0.85 -16.36
CA GLY A 25 6.94 0.59 -17.57
C GLY A 25 7.96 -0.55 -17.41
N LEU A 26 9.24 -0.23 -17.58
CA LEU A 26 10.36 -1.18 -17.48
C LEU A 26 10.61 -1.74 -16.07
N ARG A 27 9.92 -1.25 -15.04
CA ARG A 27 10.00 -1.82 -13.68
C ARG A 27 9.20 -3.11 -13.55
N SER A 28 8.18 -3.31 -14.40
CA SER A 28 7.39 -4.54 -14.45
C SER A 28 8.12 -5.67 -15.14
N TYR A 29 7.80 -6.90 -14.77
CA TYR A 29 8.24 -8.11 -15.47
C TYR A 29 7.50 -8.36 -16.79
N GLY A 30 6.48 -7.59 -17.12
CA GLY A 30 5.75 -7.68 -18.39
C GLY A 30 4.27 -7.32 -18.29
N SER A 31 3.55 -7.66 -19.38
CA SER A 31 2.09 -7.42 -19.49
C SER A 31 1.25 -8.70 -19.33
N ASP A 32 1.89 -9.85 -19.20
CA ASP A 32 1.20 -11.13 -18.91
C ASP A 32 1.16 -11.34 -17.39
N PRO A 33 -0.02 -11.38 -16.76
CA PRO A 33 -0.15 -11.48 -15.30
C PRO A 33 0.47 -12.77 -14.72
N GLU A 34 0.40 -13.90 -15.44
CA GLU A 34 0.99 -15.15 -14.99
C GLU A 34 2.53 -15.12 -15.02
N LEU A 35 3.09 -14.51 -16.06
CA LEU A 35 4.54 -14.29 -16.15
C LEU A 35 5.01 -13.35 -15.02
N VAL A 36 4.33 -12.21 -14.83
CA VAL A 36 4.65 -11.25 -13.77
C VAL A 36 4.61 -11.94 -12.41
N GLY A 37 3.54 -12.70 -12.11
CA GLY A 37 3.41 -13.43 -10.86
C GLY A 37 4.53 -14.46 -10.65
N SER A 38 4.91 -15.19 -11.70
CA SER A 38 5.98 -16.18 -11.65
C SER A 38 7.35 -15.54 -11.39
N MET A 39 7.67 -14.48 -12.10
CA MET A 39 8.95 -13.75 -11.98
C MET A 39 9.06 -13.03 -10.62
N ALA A 40 8.00 -12.34 -10.20
CA ALA A 40 7.95 -11.67 -8.90
C ALA A 40 8.09 -12.68 -7.75
N THR A 41 7.40 -13.83 -7.82
CA THR A 41 7.53 -14.90 -6.81
C THR A 41 8.96 -15.46 -6.79
N ALA A 42 9.59 -15.68 -7.94
CA ALA A 42 10.96 -16.16 -7.99
C ALA A 42 11.96 -15.16 -7.39
N ALA A 43 11.80 -13.85 -7.68
CA ALA A 43 12.60 -12.79 -7.09
C ALA A 43 12.43 -12.71 -5.56
N MET A 44 11.17 -12.75 -5.09
CA MET A 44 10.83 -12.82 -3.66
C MET A 44 11.55 -13.98 -2.96
N LYS A 45 11.39 -15.20 -3.48
CA LYS A 45 12.03 -16.39 -2.90
C LYS A 45 13.55 -16.29 -2.89
N GLY A 46 14.14 -15.67 -3.92
CA GLY A 46 15.58 -15.40 -3.99
C GLY A 46 16.06 -14.50 -2.86
N MET A 47 15.32 -13.45 -2.51
CA MET A 47 15.63 -12.53 -1.41
C MET A 47 15.40 -13.20 -0.04
N GLN A 48 14.24 -13.87 0.15
CA GLN A 48 13.89 -14.57 1.38
C GLN A 48 14.93 -15.64 1.77
N LYS A 49 15.56 -16.29 0.79
CA LYS A 49 16.66 -17.26 1.03
C LYS A 49 17.83 -16.66 1.82
N TYR A 50 17.98 -15.33 1.78
CA TYR A 50 19.02 -14.59 2.51
C TYR A 50 18.47 -13.80 3.70
N ASN A 51 17.29 -14.19 4.20
CA ASN A 51 16.60 -13.54 5.32
C ASN A 51 16.35 -12.05 5.05
N ILE A 52 15.94 -11.71 3.83
CA ILE A 52 15.49 -10.37 3.46
C ILE A 52 13.96 -10.43 3.34
N ALA A 53 13.26 -9.73 4.21
CA ALA A 53 11.83 -9.57 4.12
C ALA A 53 11.45 -8.76 2.87
N THR A 54 10.41 -9.18 2.17
CA THR A 54 10.03 -8.70 0.85
C THR A 54 8.67 -8.03 0.83
N ALA A 55 8.43 -7.12 -0.11
CA ALA A 55 7.13 -6.46 -0.29
C ALA A 55 6.68 -6.52 -1.75
N ALA A 56 5.55 -7.19 -2.00
CA ALA A 56 4.90 -7.12 -3.31
C ALA A 56 4.26 -5.74 -3.50
N LYS A 57 4.54 -5.07 -4.63
CA LYS A 57 4.09 -3.71 -4.88
C LYS A 57 3.72 -3.45 -6.33
N HIS A 58 2.79 -2.55 -6.57
CA HIS A 58 2.02 -1.69 -5.65
C HIS A 58 0.55 -2.12 -5.68
N PHE A 59 0.08 -2.70 -4.59
CA PHE A 59 -1.26 -3.30 -4.50
C PHE A 59 -2.38 -2.24 -4.59
N PRO A 60 -3.49 -2.48 -5.33
CA PRO A 60 -3.86 -3.69 -6.08
C PRO A 60 -3.33 -3.77 -7.51
N GLY A 61 -2.48 -2.83 -7.96
CA GLY A 61 -1.82 -2.82 -9.28
C GLY A 61 -1.69 -1.42 -9.87
N HIS A 62 -0.48 -1.00 -10.20
CA HIS A 62 -0.17 0.34 -10.74
C HIS A 62 0.10 0.32 -12.25
N GLY A 63 0.06 -0.85 -12.90
CA GLY A 63 0.51 -0.98 -14.30
C GLY A 63 -0.45 -0.45 -15.36
N ASP A 64 -1.72 -0.18 -15.00
CA ASP A 64 -2.74 0.38 -15.91
C ASP A 64 -2.92 1.90 -15.79
N THR A 65 -2.25 2.55 -14.86
CA THR A 65 -2.42 3.99 -14.64
C THR A 65 -1.84 4.83 -15.78
N ALA A 66 -2.53 5.93 -16.12
CA ALA A 66 -2.07 6.93 -17.07
C ALA A 66 -1.42 8.14 -16.40
N THR A 67 -1.46 8.23 -15.08
CA THR A 67 -0.95 9.35 -14.27
C THR A 67 0.04 8.84 -13.24
N ASP A 68 1.10 9.60 -13.02
CA ASP A 68 2.08 9.32 -11.97
C ASP A 68 1.57 9.80 -10.61
N SER A 69 1.55 8.91 -9.61
CA SER A 69 1.17 9.20 -8.23
C SER A 69 2.11 10.19 -7.51
N HIS A 70 3.29 10.46 -8.07
CA HIS A 70 4.16 11.53 -7.60
C HIS A 70 3.70 12.92 -8.03
N THR A 71 2.82 13.02 -9.01
CA THR A 71 2.34 14.30 -9.58
C THR A 71 0.85 14.53 -9.42
N GLY A 72 0.09 13.51 -9.05
CA GLY A 72 -1.35 13.57 -8.87
C GLY A 72 -1.94 12.27 -8.35
N LEU A 73 -3.25 12.22 -8.14
CA LEU A 73 -3.95 11.03 -7.69
C LEU A 73 -4.44 10.23 -8.91
N PRO A 74 -3.78 9.09 -9.24
CA PRO A 74 -4.19 8.25 -10.37
C PRO A 74 -5.55 7.61 -10.14
N CYS A 75 -6.24 7.28 -11.23
CA CYS A 75 -7.51 6.57 -11.22
C CYS A 75 -7.46 5.41 -12.21
N VAL A 76 -7.94 4.24 -11.79
CA VAL A 76 -8.14 3.06 -12.62
C VAL A 76 -9.62 2.70 -12.59
N ASP A 77 -10.27 2.81 -13.75
CA ASP A 77 -11.71 2.56 -13.89
C ASP A 77 -11.97 1.11 -14.31
N LYS A 78 -11.64 0.18 -13.41
CA LYS A 78 -11.87 -1.26 -13.57
C LYS A 78 -12.75 -1.79 -12.45
N SER A 79 -13.61 -2.75 -12.80
CA SER A 79 -14.37 -3.54 -11.83
C SER A 79 -13.45 -4.51 -11.06
N LEU A 80 -13.90 -4.99 -9.91
CA LEU A 80 -13.16 -5.99 -9.15
C LEU A 80 -12.94 -7.28 -9.94
N ASP A 81 -13.89 -7.69 -10.80
CA ASP A 81 -13.74 -8.88 -11.64
C ASP A 81 -12.66 -8.72 -12.71
N GLU A 82 -12.52 -7.53 -13.28
CA GLU A 82 -11.40 -7.21 -14.19
C GLU A 82 -10.06 -7.22 -13.46
N LEU A 83 -10.00 -6.66 -12.24
CA LEU A 83 -8.77 -6.71 -11.42
C LEU A 83 -8.38 -8.15 -11.07
N ARG A 84 -9.35 -9.02 -10.76
CA ARG A 84 -9.10 -10.46 -10.49
C ARG A 84 -8.51 -11.20 -11.69
N GLN A 85 -8.84 -10.77 -12.90
CA GLN A 85 -8.36 -11.43 -14.14
C GLN A 85 -6.96 -10.94 -14.54
N CYS A 86 -6.48 -9.83 -14.01
CA CYS A 86 -5.21 -9.23 -14.43
C CYS A 86 -4.36 -8.78 -13.22
N GLU A 87 -4.68 -7.64 -12.62
CA GLU A 87 -3.83 -6.97 -11.64
C GLU A 87 -3.61 -7.81 -10.37
N LEU A 88 -4.63 -8.51 -9.89
CA LEU A 88 -4.56 -9.29 -8.65
C LEU A 88 -3.87 -10.65 -8.80
N VAL A 89 -3.72 -11.17 -10.03
CA VAL A 89 -3.09 -12.49 -10.28
C VAL A 89 -1.67 -12.57 -9.70
N PRO A 90 -0.74 -11.64 -9.96
CA PRO A 90 0.59 -11.68 -9.37
C PRO A 90 0.58 -11.61 -7.84
N PHE A 91 -0.27 -10.77 -7.28
CA PHE A 91 -0.37 -10.59 -5.82
C PHE A 91 -0.89 -11.86 -5.14
N GLN A 92 -1.97 -12.48 -5.68
CA GLN A 92 -2.47 -13.74 -5.12
C GLN A 92 -1.40 -14.83 -5.18
N LYS A 93 -0.69 -14.94 -6.30
CA LYS A 93 0.40 -15.90 -6.44
C LYS A 93 1.52 -15.69 -5.42
N MET A 94 1.87 -14.43 -5.12
CA MET A 94 2.87 -14.11 -4.11
C MET A 94 2.36 -14.35 -2.69
N ILE A 95 1.08 -14.08 -2.40
CA ILE A 95 0.42 -14.39 -1.13
C ILE A 95 0.47 -15.89 -0.88
N ASP A 96 0.06 -16.71 -1.85
CA ASP A 96 0.07 -18.17 -1.76
C ASP A 96 1.48 -18.74 -1.57
N ASN A 97 2.50 -17.97 -1.91
CA ASN A 97 3.91 -18.32 -1.75
C ASN A 97 4.59 -17.64 -0.56
N GLY A 98 3.85 -16.96 0.32
CA GLY A 98 4.33 -16.45 1.58
C GLY A 98 5.14 -15.15 1.45
N VAL A 99 4.62 -14.15 0.73
CA VAL A 99 5.18 -12.80 0.73
C VAL A 99 5.06 -12.17 2.12
N ASP A 100 6.12 -11.51 2.58
CA ASP A 100 6.16 -10.93 3.93
C ASP A 100 5.29 -9.68 4.07
N MET A 101 5.29 -8.83 3.04
CA MET A 101 4.54 -7.56 3.03
C MET A 101 3.83 -7.34 1.70
N LEU A 102 2.70 -6.62 1.75
CA LEU A 102 2.08 -5.96 0.60
C LEU A 102 2.23 -4.45 0.77
N MET A 103 2.75 -3.77 -0.26
CA MET A 103 2.80 -2.31 -0.30
C MET A 103 1.64 -1.77 -1.11
N THR A 104 0.85 -0.87 -0.50
CA THR A 104 -0.34 -0.30 -1.11
C THR A 104 -0.01 0.77 -2.14
N ALA A 105 -0.88 0.96 -3.13
CA ALA A 105 -0.78 2.02 -4.12
C ALA A 105 -1.70 3.21 -3.79
N HIS A 106 -1.25 4.43 -4.11
CA HIS A 106 -2.05 5.64 -3.99
C HIS A 106 -2.91 5.86 -5.25
N ILE A 107 -3.86 4.96 -5.50
CA ILE A 107 -4.67 4.91 -6.72
C ILE A 107 -6.15 4.81 -6.34
N GLN A 108 -7.00 5.55 -7.02
CA GLN A 108 -8.44 5.44 -6.92
C GLN A 108 -8.97 4.29 -7.79
N TYR A 109 -9.92 3.54 -7.24
CA TYR A 109 -10.66 2.46 -7.94
C TYR A 109 -12.16 2.68 -7.75
N PRO A 110 -12.79 3.64 -8.44
CA PRO A 110 -14.16 4.07 -8.14
C PRO A 110 -15.21 3.00 -8.42
N GLN A 111 -14.89 1.96 -9.20
CA GLN A 111 -15.80 0.82 -9.37
C GLN A 111 -15.76 -0.14 -8.17
N VAL A 112 -14.67 -0.16 -7.39
CA VAL A 112 -14.48 -1.02 -6.22
C VAL A 112 -14.76 -0.26 -4.92
N GLU A 113 -14.08 0.90 -4.73
CA GLU A 113 -14.25 1.74 -3.55
C GLU A 113 -15.33 2.79 -3.80
N LYS A 114 -16.36 2.79 -2.93
CA LYS A 114 -17.50 3.73 -3.03
C LYS A 114 -17.44 4.86 -2.00
N GLU A 115 -16.57 4.71 -0.98
CA GLU A 115 -16.36 5.77 -0.01
C GLU A 115 -15.56 6.90 -0.65
N THR A 116 -15.98 8.13 -0.34
CA THR A 116 -15.37 9.35 -0.87
C THR A 116 -14.85 10.24 0.26
N ALA A 117 -13.99 11.17 -0.09
CA ALA A 117 -13.51 12.21 0.81
C ALA A 117 -13.42 13.55 0.07
N ILE A 118 -13.39 14.64 0.84
CA ILE A 118 -13.16 15.98 0.28
C ILE A 118 -11.65 16.25 0.23
N SER A 119 -11.15 16.49 -0.98
CA SER A 119 -9.75 16.88 -1.20
C SER A 119 -9.44 18.22 -0.54
N LYS A 120 -8.33 18.30 0.18
CA LYS A 120 -7.82 19.57 0.71
C LYS A 120 -7.25 20.48 -0.37
N LYS A 121 -6.87 19.92 -1.52
CA LYS A 121 -6.25 20.65 -2.62
C LYS A 121 -7.19 21.67 -3.24
N ASP A 122 -8.43 21.28 -3.48
CA ASP A 122 -9.39 22.06 -4.27
C ASP A 122 -10.85 21.95 -3.80
N GLY A 123 -11.11 21.17 -2.74
CA GLY A 123 -12.46 20.95 -2.22
C GLY A 123 -13.30 19.99 -3.06
N SER A 124 -12.72 19.32 -4.05
CA SER A 124 -13.44 18.31 -4.85
C SER A 124 -13.71 17.04 -4.04
N GLU A 125 -14.78 16.34 -4.39
CA GLU A 125 -15.04 15.00 -3.89
C GLU A 125 -14.22 13.98 -4.68
N ILE A 126 -13.46 13.14 -3.98
CA ILE A 126 -12.60 12.12 -4.56
C ILE A 126 -12.91 10.76 -3.94
N SER A 127 -12.84 9.69 -4.74
CA SER A 127 -12.88 8.31 -4.21
C SER A 127 -11.65 8.06 -3.36
N LEU A 128 -11.79 7.31 -2.26
CA LEU A 128 -10.63 6.97 -1.43
C LEU A 128 -9.63 6.16 -2.24
N PRO A 129 -8.33 6.51 -2.19
CA PRO A 129 -7.29 5.69 -2.81
C PRO A 129 -7.16 4.35 -2.07
N ALA A 130 -6.66 3.32 -2.76
CA ALA A 130 -6.50 1.96 -2.21
C ALA A 130 -5.81 1.95 -0.84
N THR A 131 -4.81 2.80 -0.63
CA THR A 131 -4.10 2.96 0.65
C THR A 131 -5.02 3.32 1.83
N LEU A 132 -6.15 3.97 1.58
CA LEU A 132 -7.10 4.44 2.60
C LEU A 132 -8.44 3.68 2.57
N SER A 133 -8.56 2.69 1.70
CA SER A 133 -9.79 1.93 1.44
C SER A 133 -9.89 0.68 2.30
N LYS A 134 -10.87 0.64 3.21
CA LYS A 134 -11.19 -0.57 3.97
C LYS A 134 -11.69 -1.69 3.06
N THR A 135 -12.50 -1.36 2.06
CA THR A 135 -12.99 -2.30 1.04
C THR A 135 -11.83 -3.04 0.37
N ILE A 136 -10.75 -2.33 0.04
CA ILE A 136 -9.60 -2.93 -0.63
C ILE A 136 -8.68 -3.64 0.37
N LEU A 137 -8.33 -3.00 1.51
CA LEU A 137 -7.30 -3.55 2.39
C LEU A 137 -7.82 -4.57 3.40
N THR A 138 -9.05 -4.41 3.87
CA THR A 138 -9.65 -5.37 4.80
C THR A 138 -10.51 -6.39 4.06
N ASP A 139 -11.51 -5.94 3.29
CA ASP A 139 -12.49 -6.86 2.75
C ASP A 139 -11.89 -7.71 1.61
N LEU A 140 -11.14 -7.11 0.68
CA LEU A 140 -10.47 -7.86 -0.37
C LEU A 140 -9.20 -8.56 0.13
N VAL A 141 -8.22 -7.82 0.71
CA VAL A 141 -6.91 -8.42 1.05
C VAL A 141 -7.01 -9.41 2.20
N ARG A 142 -7.59 -8.99 3.35
CA ARG A 142 -7.62 -9.86 4.53
C ARG A 142 -8.64 -10.98 4.39
N ASN A 143 -9.89 -10.62 3.99
CA ASN A 143 -11.01 -11.55 4.06
C ASN A 143 -11.11 -12.44 2.81
N GLU A 144 -10.93 -11.89 1.61
CA GLU A 144 -11.07 -12.65 0.36
C GLU A 144 -9.76 -13.32 -0.08
N MET A 145 -8.65 -12.56 -0.12
CA MET A 145 -7.34 -13.09 -0.53
C MET A 145 -6.61 -13.83 0.60
N HIS A 146 -7.17 -13.84 1.82
CA HIS A 146 -6.66 -14.53 3.00
C HIS A 146 -5.21 -14.17 3.37
N TYR A 147 -4.85 -12.91 3.20
CA TYR A 147 -3.51 -12.43 3.53
C TYR A 147 -3.41 -11.98 4.99
N ASP A 148 -2.55 -12.62 5.78
CA ASP A 148 -2.28 -12.23 7.18
C ASP A 148 -0.87 -11.66 7.42
N GLY A 149 -0.10 -11.38 6.36
CA GLY A 149 1.18 -10.66 6.45
C GLY A 149 1.00 -9.15 6.66
N ILE A 150 2.10 -8.42 6.63
CA ILE A 150 2.11 -6.97 6.87
C ILE A 150 1.57 -6.21 5.64
N ILE A 151 0.69 -5.24 5.86
CA ILE A 151 0.32 -4.23 4.89
C ILE A 151 1.08 -2.94 5.23
N VAL A 152 1.95 -2.50 4.32
CA VAL A 152 2.69 -1.25 4.42
C VAL A 152 2.19 -0.27 3.34
N THR A 153 2.09 1.02 3.65
CA THR A 153 1.75 2.01 2.62
C THR A 153 2.94 2.26 1.69
N ASP A 154 2.69 2.73 0.46
CA ASP A 154 3.69 3.54 -0.23
C ASP A 154 3.91 4.84 0.55
N ALA A 155 4.91 5.63 0.16
CA ALA A 155 5.30 6.83 0.89
C ALA A 155 4.14 7.85 1.00
N LEU A 156 3.64 8.08 2.21
CA LEU A 156 2.46 8.94 2.43
C LEU A 156 2.72 10.42 2.15
N ASN A 157 3.99 10.82 2.04
CA ASN A 157 4.39 12.17 1.65
C ASN A 157 4.34 12.41 0.12
N MET A 158 3.95 11.42 -0.69
CA MET A 158 3.74 11.60 -2.13
C MET A 158 2.53 12.50 -2.41
N ASP A 159 2.61 13.27 -3.49
CA ASP A 159 1.61 14.29 -3.84
C ASP A 159 0.18 13.74 -3.98
N ALA A 160 0.02 12.52 -4.44
CA ALA A 160 -1.28 11.84 -4.50
C ALA A 160 -2.02 11.83 -3.15
N ILE A 161 -1.29 11.75 -2.04
CA ILE A 161 -1.84 11.74 -0.69
C ILE A 161 -1.69 13.11 -0.02
N SER A 162 -0.47 13.65 0.04
CA SER A 162 -0.14 14.83 0.84
C SER A 162 -0.87 16.10 0.40
N GLN A 163 -1.24 16.22 -0.89
CA GLN A 163 -2.04 17.34 -1.40
C GLN A 163 -3.53 17.20 -1.05
N ASN A 164 -4.04 15.98 -0.91
CA ASN A 164 -5.46 15.70 -0.74
C ASN A 164 -5.87 15.51 0.72
N PHE A 165 -4.96 15.01 1.57
CA PHE A 165 -5.24 14.64 2.96
C PHE A 165 -4.23 15.30 3.92
N GLY A 166 -4.60 15.43 5.20
CA GLY A 166 -3.66 15.82 6.27
C GLY A 166 -2.82 14.65 6.74
N GLU A 167 -1.59 14.92 7.17
CA GLU A 167 -0.63 13.87 7.58
C GLU A 167 -1.20 12.94 8.66
N THR A 168 -1.75 13.50 9.74
CA THR A 168 -2.37 12.74 10.84
C THR A 168 -3.64 12.01 10.40
N ASP A 169 -4.55 12.69 9.68
CA ASP A 169 -5.78 12.09 9.15
C ASP A 169 -5.49 10.92 8.20
N THR A 170 -4.45 11.05 7.37
CA THR A 170 -3.98 9.97 6.49
C THR A 170 -3.57 8.73 7.28
N CYS A 171 -2.78 8.89 8.33
CA CYS A 171 -2.35 7.76 9.16
C CYS A 171 -3.53 7.09 9.86
N ILE A 172 -4.46 7.87 10.43
CA ILE A 172 -5.67 7.34 11.07
C ILE A 172 -6.50 6.55 10.07
N ARG A 173 -6.79 7.09 8.89
CA ARG A 173 -7.54 6.40 7.82
C ARG A 173 -6.84 5.14 7.35
N ALA A 174 -5.53 5.19 7.11
CA ALA A 174 -4.75 4.03 6.67
C ALA A 174 -4.81 2.89 7.72
N ILE A 175 -4.62 3.19 9.00
CA ILE A 175 -4.72 2.21 10.08
C ILE A 175 -6.14 1.62 10.16
N LYS A 176 -7.18 2.44 10.06
CA LYS A 176 -8.59 2.00 10.04
C LYS A 176 -8.89 1.12 8.83
N ALA A 177 -8.28 1.42 7.68
CA ALA A 177 -8.43 0.63 6.46
C ALA A 177 -7.77 -0.75 6.54
N GLY A 178 -6.77 -0.96 7.41
CA GLY A 178 -6.10 -2.24 7.57
C GLY A 178 -4.57 -2.22 7.43
N VAL A 179 -3.96 -1.03 7.26
CA VAL A 179 -2.51 -0.83 7.19
C VAL A 179 -1.85 -1.12 8.54
N ASP A 180 -0.71 -1.80 8.52
CA ASP A 180 0.11 -2.08 9.71
C ASP A 180 1.30 -1.13 9.86
N ILE A 181 1.84 -0.62 8.74
CA ILE A 181 2.99 0.30 8.72
C ILE A 181 2.68 1.50 7.81
N CYS A 182 2.67 2.70 8.37
CA CYS A 182 2.60 3.95 7.63
C CYS A 182 4.02 4.41 7.24
N LEU A 183 4.36 4.28 5.95
CA LEU A 183 5.69 4.63 5.44
C LEU A 183 5.79 6.12 5.15
N MET A 184 6.83 6.77 5.67
CA MET A 184 7.12 8.20 5.42
C MET A 184 5.89 9.12 5.56
N PRO A 185 5.22 9.11 6.73
CA PRO A 185 3.97 9.87 6.90
C PRO A 185 4.16 11.38 6.87
N THR A 186 5.38 11.85 7.05
CA THR A 186 5.80 13.27 6.97
C THR A 186 7.24 13.37 6.49
N ILE A 187 7.64 14.57 6.09
CA ILE A 187 9.02 14.86 5.68
C ILE A 187 9.79 15.41 6.86
N LEU A 188 10.86 14.71 7.29
CA LEU A 188 11.76 15.12 8.36
C LEU A 188 13.10 15.53 7.77
N ARG A 189 13.37 16.85 7.68
CA ARG A 189 14.63 17.41 7.17
C ARG A 189 15.49 18.05 8.28
N SER A 190 14.88 18.33 9.42
CA SER A 190 15.52 19.03 10.55
C SER A 190 14.95 18.56 11.88
N LYS A 191 15.61 18.92 13.00
CA LYS A 191 15.07 18.69 14.34
C LYS A 191 13.72 19.40 14.58
N ALA A 192 13.48 20.53 13.92
CA ALA A 192 12.22 21.24 14.04
C ALA A 192 11.04 20.46 13.44
N ASP A 193 11.30 19.58 12.48
CA ASP A 193 10.25 18.75 11.88
C ASP A 193 9.80 17.60 12.78
N MET A 194 10.52 17.30 13.88
CA MET A 194 10.13 16.24 14.81
C MET A 194 8.74 16.50 15.43
N SER A 195 8.37 17.76 15.64
CA SER A 195 7.03 18.13 16.11
C SER A 195 5.89 17.65 15.19
N LYS A 196 6.16 17.44 13.89
CA LYS A 196 5.17 16.87 12.95
C LYS A 196 4.96 15.40 13.25
N MET A 197 6.05 14.66 13.54
CA MET A 197 5.93 13.25 13.93
C MET A 197 5.21 13.11 15.27
N ASP A 198 5.55 13.97 16.24
CA ASP A 198 4.87 13.98 17.55
C ASP A 198 3.36 14.25 17.36
N ALA A 199 2.99 15.20 16.52
CA ALA A 199 1.58 15.49 16.22
C ALA A 199 0.84 14.31 15.57
N ILE A 200 1.52 13.53 14.70
CA ILE A 200 0.95 12.31 14.11
C ILE A 200 0.75 11.25 15.19
N LEU A 201 1.75 11.02 16.04
CA LEU A 201 1.68 10.04 17.13
C LEU A 201 0.57 10.39 18.13
N ASP A 202 0.53 11.65 18.58
CA ASP A 202 -0.51 12.16 19.49
C ASP A 202 -1.91 12.01 18.85
N GLY A 203 -2.04 12.30 17.56
CA GLY A 203 -3.30 12.16 16.83
C GLY A 203 -3.77 10.71 16.75
N VAL A 204 -2.88 9.78 16.46
CA VAL A 204 -3.21 8.34 16.43
C VAL A 204 -3.55 7.84 17.85
N GLU A 205 -2.79 8.26 18.88
CA GLU A 205 -3.10 7.93 20.28
C GLU A 205 -4.47 8.45 20.70
N ASN A 206 -4.79 9.68 20.34
CA ASN A 206 -6.11 10.27 20.60
C ASN A 206 -7.25 9.50 19.89
N ALA A 207 -7.03 9.04 18.64
CA ALA A 207 -7.99 8.23 17.92
C ALA A 207 -8.21 6.85 18.58
N VAL A 208 -7.18 6.27 19.20
CA VAL A 208 -7.32 5.05 20.00
C VAL A 208 -8.05 5.34 21.29
N ASN A 209 -7.69 6.39 22.01
CA ASN A 209 -8.31 6.75 23.30
C ASN A 209 -9.79 7.13 23.16
N SER A 210 -10.18 7.70 22.01
CA SER A 210 -11.59 8.02 21.70
C SER A 210 -12.40 6.81 21.20
N GLY A 211 -11.74 5.69 20.91
CA GLY A 211 -12.36 4.50 20.34
C GLY A 211 -12.57 4.57 18.80
N GLU A 212 -12.05 5.58 18.13
CA GLU A 212 -12.08 5.68 16.67
C GLU A 212 -11.23 4.58 16.00
N ILE A 213 -10.09 4.22 16.62
CA ILE A 213 -9.30 3.03 16.31
C ILE A 213 -9.38 2.11 17.53
N SER A 214 -9.77 0.84 17.33
CA SER A 214 -9.78 -0.11 18.44
C SER A 214 -8.36 -0.49 18.87
N VAL A 215 -8.17 -0.76 20.15
CA VAL A 215 -6.90 -1.27 20.69
C VAL A 215 -6.54 -2.61 20.01
N ASP A 216 -7.54 -3.46 19.74
CA ASP A 216 -7.32 -4.74 19.06
C ASP A 216 -6.74 -4.55 17.67
N ARG A 217 -7.18 -3.52 16.93
CA ARG A 217 -6.62 -3.19 15.60
C ARG A 217 -5.12 -2.85 15.68
N ILE A 218 -4.71 -2.11 16.72
CA ILE A 218 -3.29 -1.80 16.96
C ILE A 218 -2.53 -3.07 17.33
N ASN A 219 -3.08 -3.90 18.24
CA ASN A 219 -2.46 -5.15 18.66
C ASN A 219 -2.25 -6.13 17.50
N GLU A 220 -3.20 -6.23 16.57
CA GLU A 220 -3.05 -7.03 15.35
C GLU A 220 -1.84 -6.59 14.52
N SER A 221 -1.68 -5.28 14.28
CA SER A 221 -0.54 -4.74 13.56
C SER A 221 0.79 -5.03 14.28
N VAL A 222 0.84 -4.77 15.58
CA VAL A 222 2.04 -5.02 16.40
C VAL A 222 2.42 -6.51 16.35
N LYS A 223 1.43 -7.41 16.47
CA LYS A 223 1.66 -8.85 16.38
C LYS A 223 2.29 -9.24 15.04
N ARG A 224 1.75 -8.78 13.90
CA ARG A 224 2.30 -9.06 12.57
C ARG A 224 3.74 -8.55 12.42
N ILE A 225 3.99 -7.32 12.90
CA ILE A 225 5.32 -6.70 12.84
C ILE A 225 6.34 -7.48 13.70
N LEU A 226 5.96 -7.88 14.91
CA LEU A 226 6.84 -8.66 15.79
C LEU A 226 7.11 -10.04 15.21
N SER A 227 6.09 -10.74 14.69
CA SER A 227 6.25 -12.05 14.06
C SER A 227 7.19 -12.03 12.85
N LEU A 228 7.29 -10.91 12.12
CA LEU A 228 8.25 -10.80 11.02
C LEU A 228 9.69 -10.55 11.52
N LYS A 229 9.85 -9.99 12.74
CA LYS A 229 11.18 -9.67 13.32
C LYS A 229 11.81 -10.85 14.05
N GLU A 230 11.03 -11.86 14.43
CA GLU A 230 11.49 -13.11 15.07
C GLU A 230 12.06 -14.11 14.04
#